data_cee86a24a59dfca073520c2fca280781
#
_entry.id   cee86a24a59dfca073520c2fca280781
#
_cell.length_a   1.000
_cell.length_b   1.000
_cell.length_c   1.000
_cell.angle_alpha   90.00
_cell.angle_beta   90.00
_cell.angle_gamma   90.00
#
_symmetry.space_group_name_H-M   'P 1'
#
loop_
_entity.id
_entity.type
_entity.pdbx_description
1 polymer ?
#
loop_
_entity_poly.entity_id
_entity_poly.type
_entity_poly.pdbx_seq_one_letter_code
_entity_poly.pdbx_strand_id
1 'polypeptide(L)'
;RRFWTVKTPGTGRWNPWDLTQYDVDMMWAEALVYTKEGESLYLSNKLETYAKEEQSAAMEQDDREGLVMTYLDTLLPANWDSMDIYQRKNYISDPNDVTRPVGTMQRTTVSNIEIWCECFGKERQNLKRTDSYKIEGILHRIGCWERMTATKTGKTHFPLYGPQKTFVRHSPKT
;
A
#
# COMPACT_ATOMS: atom_id res chain seq x y z
N ARG A 1 9.58 9.86 8.45
CA ARG A 1 10.02 8.60 9.11
C ARG A 1 10.34 8.90 10.56
N ARG A 2 9.38 8.61 11.46
CA ARG A 2 9.50 8.98 12.88
C ARG A 2 9.72 7.78 13.80
N PHE A 3 9.58 6.55 13.27
CA PHE A 3 9.63 5.34 14.08
C PHE A 3 10.61 4.35 13.47
N TRP A 4 11.50 3.84 14.29
CA TRP A 4 12.40 2.74 13.95
C TRP A 4 11.88 1.47 14.60
N THR A 5 11.77 0.44 13.81
CA THR A 5 11.33 -0.86 14.30
C THR A 5 12.52 -1.56 14.96
N VAL A 6 12.41 -1.84 16.26
CA VAL A 6 13.42 -2.58 17.00
C VAL A 6 12.79 -3.89 17.48
N LYS A 7 13.37 -5.02 17.08
CA LYS A 7 12.95 -6.32 17.58
C LYS A 7 13.51 -6.51 18.98
N THR A 8 12.61 -6.71 19.95
CA THR A 8 12.99 -7.09 21.31
C THR A 8 12.69 -8.57 21.50
N PRO A 9 13.61 -9.38 22.08
CA PRO A 9 13.43 -10.83 22.22
C PRO A 9 12.36 -11.22 23.24
N GLY A 10 11.70 -10.28 23.89
CA GLY A 10 10.66 -10.54 24.87
C GLY A 10 11.13 -11.15 26.21
N THR A 11 12.42 -11.48 26.30
CA THR A 11 13.06 -12.07 27.48
C THR A 11 14.02 -11.08 28.15
N GLY A 12 13.60 -9.83 28.22
CA GLY A 12 14.39 -8.77 28.82
C GLY A 12 14.68 -9.05 30.30
N ARG A 13 15.90 -8.70 30.73
CA ARG A 13 16.36 -8.81 32.13
C ARG A 13 15.60 -7.86 33.07
N TRP A 14 14.99 -6.82 32.50
CA TRP A 14 14.31 -5.75 33.19
C TRP A 14 12.86 -5.66 32.75
N ASN A 15 11.97 -5.57 33.74
CA ASN A 15 10.58 -5.24 33.47
C ASN A 15 10.47 -3.71 33.32
N PRO A 16 9.88 -3.18 32.22
CA PRO A 16 9.71 -1.74 32.05
C PRO A 16 8.97 -1.03 33.20
N TRP A 17 8.15 -1.76 33.92
CA TRP A 17 7.37 -1.25 35.06
C TRP A 17 8.20 -1.14 36.36
N ASP A 18 9.38 -1.75 36.40
CA ASP A 18 10.29 -1.74 37.57
C ASP A 18 11.41 -0.70 37.42
N LEU A 19 11.37 0.13 36.36
CA LEU A 19 12.32 1.23 36.17
C LEU A 19 12.17 2.27 37.28
N THR A 20 13.26 2.53 37.97
CA THR A 20 13.33 3.59 38.97
C THR A 20 13.63 4.93 38.32
N GLN A 21 13.38 6.04 39.05
CA GLN A 21 13.78 7.37 38.59
C GLN A 21 15.31 7.44 38.31
N TYR A 22 16.09 6.77 39.10
CA TYR A 22 17.54 6.68 38.91
C TYR A 22 17.91 6.05 37.55
N ASP A 23 17.24 4.94 37.18
CA ASP A 23 17.49 4.28 35.88
C ASP A 23 17.16 5.21 34.71
N VAL A 24 16.05 5.96 34.83
CA VAL A 24 15.63 6.95 33.83
C VAL A 24 16.66 8.07 33.72
N ASP A 25 17.14 8.61 34.85
CA ASP A 25 18.12 9.68 34.89
C ASP A 25 19.45 9.24 34.28
N MET A 26 19.87 7.97 34.53
CA MET A 26 21.08 7.41 33.93
C MET A 26 20.96 7.25 32.41
N MET A 27 19.82 6.78 31.90
CA MET A 27 19.58 6.71 30.46
C MET A 27 19.65 8.09 29.79
N TRP A 28 19.07 9.12 30.43
CA TRP A 28 19.16 10.49 29.92
C TRP A 28 20.58 11.05 29.99
N ALA A 29 21.32 10.74 31.04
CA ALA A 29 22.73 11.17 31.18
C ALA A 29 23.59 10.57 30.06
N GLU A 30 23.40 9.28 29.75
CA GLU A 30 24.10 8.60 28.65
C GLU A 30 23.76 9.21 27.29
N ALA A 31 22.46 9.43 27.00
CA ALA A 31 22.02 10.07 25.78
C ALA A 31 22.60 11.48 25.59
N LEU A 32 22.77 12.24 26.69
CA LEU A 32 23.41 13.56 26.67
C LEU A 32 24.91 13.48 26.33
N VAL A 33 25.62 12.43 26.79
CA VAL A 33 27.00 12.21 26.42
C VAL A 33 27.15 11.99 24.93
N TYR A 34 26.37 11.06 24.34
CA TYR A 34 26.41 10.80 22.89
C TYR A 34 26.05 12.05 22.07
N THR A 35 25.09 12.85 22.54
CA THR A 35 24.72 14.09 21.87
C THR A 35 25.88 15.10 21.90
N LYS A 36 26.62 15.22 23.03
CA LYS A 36 27.80 16.11 23.17
C LYS A 36 28.97 15.64 22.33
N GLU A 37 29.13 14.33 22.15
CA GLU A 37 30.17 13.73 21.30
C GLU A 37 29.82 13.87 19.80
N GLY A 38 28.65 14.39 19.47
CA GLY A 38 28.26 14.67 18.09
C GLY A 38 27.77 13.42 17.35
N GLU A 39 27.26 12.42 18.08
CA GLU A 39 26.66 11.25 17.44
C GLU A 39 25.53 11.66 16.49
N SER A 40 25.54 11.08 15.30
CA SER A 40 24.57 11.42 14.27
C SER A 40 23.17 10.94 14.64
N LEU A 41 22.17 11.83 14.58
CA LEU A 41 20.75 11.50 14.73
C LEU A 41 20.16 10.79 13.49
N TYR A 42 20.95 10.60 12.45
CA TYR A 42 20.56 9.93 11.21
C TYR A 42 21.35 8.64 11.05
N LEU A 43 20.67 7.60 10.60
CA LEU A 43 21.30 6.33 10.27
C LEU A 43 22.24 6.50 9.08
N SER A 44 23.42 5.86 9.14
CA SER A 44 24.28 5.74 7.97
C SER A 44 23.61 4.91 6.87
N ASN A 45 24.05 5.07 5.61
CA ASN A 45 23.43 4.41 4.45
C ASN A 45 23.21 2.89 4.64
N LYS A 46 24.16 2.18 5.23
CA LYS A 46 24.04 0.74 5.52
C LYS A 46 22.95 0.43 6.56
N LEU A 47 22.93 1.20 7.64
CA LEU A 47 21.93 1.05 8.70
C LEU A 47 20.56 1.52 8.24
N GLU A 48 20.48 2.49 7.34
CA GLU A 48 19.23 2.92 6.74
C GLU A 48 18.61 1.81 5.87
N THR A 49 19.42 1.09 5.11
CA THR A 49 18.96 -0.06 4.33
C THR A 49 18.41 -1.15 5.24
N TYR A 50 19.15 -1.52 6.27
CA TYR A 50 18.70 -2.50 7.26
C TYR A 50 17.42 -2.06 7.97
N ALA A 51 17.31 -0.80 8.37
CA ALA A 51 16.10 -0.28 9.00
C ALA A 51 14.89 -0.29 8.06
N LYS A 52 15.10 -0.08 6.76
CA LYS A 52 14.03 -0.20 5.74
C LYS A 52 13.56 -1.64 5.58
N GLU A 53 14.48 -2.61 5.59
CA GLU A 53 14.16 -4.04 5.54
C GLU A 53 13.36 -4.47 6.75
N GLU A 54 13.77 -4.08 7.96
CA GLU A 54 13.06 -4.36 9.20
C GLU A 54 11.68 -3.69 9.25
N GLN A 55 11.55 -2.45 8.77
CA GLN A 55 10.28 -1.76 8.65
C GLN A 55 9.35 -2.46 7.66
N SER A 56 9.88 -2.92 6.54
CA SER A 56 9.12 -3.67 5.54
C SER A 56 8.63 -5.01 6.10
N ALA A 57 9.50 -5.73 6.82
CA ALA A 57 9.15 -7.00 7.47
C ALA A 57 8.12 -6.85 8.60
N ALA A 58 8.12 -5.71 9.29
CA ALA A 58 7.16 -5.39 10.35
C ALA A 58 5.84 -4.79 9.85
N MET A 59 5.77 -4.45 8.55
CA MET A 59 4.51 -4.00 7.95
C MET A 59 3.53 -5.17 7.87
N GLU A 60 2.37 -4.98 8.46
CA GLU A 60 1.26 -5.93 8.36
C GLU A 60 0.89 -6.13 6.88
N GLN A 61 0.98 -7.37 6.41
CA GLN A 61 0.62 -7.71 5.05
C GLN A 61 -0.91 -7.66 4.93
N ASP A 62 -1.43 -6.90 3.97
CA ASP A 62 -2.87 -6.84 3.74
C ASP A 62 -3.28 -8.07 2.90
N ASP A 63 -4.09 -8.96 3.48
CA ASP A 63 -4.55 -10.21 2.85
C ASP A 63 -5.25 -9.98 1.49
N ARG A 64 -5.69 -8.75 1.23
CA ARG A 64 -6.31 -8.37 -0.04
C ARG A 64 -5.31 -8.10 -1.17
N GLU A 65 -4.00 -8.08 -0.88
CA GLU A 65 -2.98 -7.77 -1.88
C GLU A 65 -3.01 -8.75 -3.05
N GLY A 66 -3.13 -10.05 -2.76
CA GLY A 66 -3.27 -11.10 -3.79
C GLY A 66 -4.51 -10.92 -4.66
N LEU A 67 -5.64 -10.53 -4.05
CA LEU A 67 -6.88 -10.25 -4.79
C LEU A 67 -6.72 -9.05 -5.72
N VAL A 68 -6.08 -7.98 -5.22
CA VAL A 68 -5.83 -6.78 -6.02
C VAL A 68 -4.86 -7.09 -7.17
N MET A 69 -3.80 -7.86 -6.94
CA MET A 69 -2.88 -8.30 -8.00
C MET A 69 -3.62 -9.05 -9.11
N THR A 70 -4.41 -10.06 -8.74
CA THR A 70 -5.21 -10.85 -9.71
C THR A 70 -6.16 -9.94 -10.50
N TYR A 71 -6.84 -9.02 -9.83
CA TYR A 71 -7.73 -8.04 -10.46
C TYR A 71 -6.99 -7.13 -11.46
N LEU A 72 -5.81 -6.63 -11.08
CA LEU A 72 -5.02 -5.72 -11.91
C LEU A 72 -4.39 -6.41 -13.12
N ASP A 73 -4.10 -7.71 -13.03
CA ASP A 73 -3.49 -8.50 -14.10
C ASP A 73 -4.53 -9.17 -15.00
N THR A 74 -5.80 -9.16 -14.59
CA THR A 74 -6.90 -9.64 -15.43
C THR A 74 -6.99 -8.80 -16.70
N LEU A 75 -6.88 -9.45 -17.86
CA LEU A 75 -7.05 -8.81 -19.17
C LEU A 75 -8.48 -8.35 -19.35
N LEU A 76 -8.67 -7.16 -19.87
CA LEU A 76 -9.96 -6.54 -20.10
C LEU A 76 -10.46 -6.86 -21.52
N PRO A 77 -11.78 -7.10 -21.72
CA PRO A 77 -12.38 -7.23 -23.04
C PRO A 77 -12.48 -5.86 -23.73
N ALA A 78 -12.59 -5.87 -25.06
CA ALA A 78 -12.66 -4.65 -25.87
C ALA A 78 -13.85 -3.73 -25.51
N ASN A 79 -14.92 -4.31 -24.99
CA ASN A 79 -16.14 -3.58 -24.59
C ASN A 79 -16.16 -3.18 -23.10
N TRP A 80 -15.03 -3.24 -22.40
CA TRP A 80 -14.93 -2.95 -20.95
C TRP A 80 -15.58 -1.64 -20.54
N ASP A 81 -15.34 -0.58 -21.29
CA ASP A 81 -15.83 0.76 -20.95
C ASP A 81 -17.35 0.91 -21.10
N SER A 82 -17.98 0.06 -21.89
CA SER A 82 -19.45 0.02 -22.06
C SER A 82 -20.16 -0.92 -21.09
N MET A 83 -19.41 -1.74 -20.34
CA MET A 83 -19.96 -2.65 -19.34
C MET A 83 -20.44 -1.90 -18.11
N ASP A 84 -21.61 -2.31 -17.59
CA ASP A 84 -22.10 -1.84 -16.29
C ASP A 84 -21.36 -2.50 -15.13
N ILE A 85 -21.65 -2.03 -13.89
CA ILE A 85 -20.96 -2.52 -12.69
C ILE A 85 -21.19 -4.01 -12.43
N TYR A 86 -22.38 -4.55 -12.76
CA TYR A 86 -22.69 -5.96 -12.54
C TYR A 86 -21.96 -6.83 -13.56
N GLN A 87 -21.92 -6.41 -14.81
CA GLN A 87 -21.17 -7.08 -15.87
C GLN A 87 -19.68 -7.13 -15.55
N ARG A 88 -19.10 -6.02 -15.06
CA ARG A 88 -17.70 -5.97 -14.65
C ARG A 88 -17.41 -6.88 -13.46
N LYS A 89 -18.27 -6.86 -12.43
CA LYS A 89 -18.15 -7.76 -11.28
C LYS A 89 -18.19 -9.22 -11.68
N ASN A 90 -19.16 -9.61 -12.50
CA ASN A 90 -19.28 -10.99 -12.99
C ASN A 90 -18.06 -11.39 -13.81
N TYR A 91 -17.60 -10.50 -14.68
CA TYR A 91 -16.39 -10.74 -15.47
C TYR A 91 -15.15 -11.01 -14.61
N ILE A 92 -14.99 -10.31 -13.49
CA ILE A 92 -13.86 -10.48 -12.59
C ILE A 92 -14.03 -11.71 -11.68
N SER A 93 -15.24 -11.96 -11.18
CA SER A 93 -15.49 -13.02 -10.18
C SER A 93 -15.53 -14.43 -10.77
N ASP A 94 -15.90 -14.58 -12.04
CA ASP A 94 -15.97 -15.88 -12.71
C ASP A 94 -15.05 -15.96 -13.94
N PRO A 95 -13.77 -16.32 -13.73
CA PRO A 95 -12.82 -16.48 -14.83
C PRO A 95 -13.17 -17.65 -15.76
N ASN A 96 -13.98 -18.61 -15.32
CA ASN A 96 -14.28 -19.86 -16.04
C ASN A 96 -15.63 -19.82 -16.79
N ASP A 97 -16.35 -18.71 -16.73
CA ASP A 97 -17.60 -18.54 -17.47
C ASP A 97 -17.33 -18.64 -19.00
N VAL A 98 -17.92 -19.65 -19.62
CA VAL A 98 -17.79 -19.90 -21.07
C VAL A 98 -18.41 -18.79 -21.93
N THR A 99 -19.29 -17.99 -21.36
CA THR A 99 -19.93 -16.85 -22.04
C THR A 99 -19.15 -15.56 -21.88
N ARG A 100 -18.07 -15.57 -21.06
CA ARG A 100 -17.22 -14.44 -20.78
C ARG A 100 -16.49 -13.96 -22.05
N PRO A 101 -16.59 -12.67 -22.40
CA PRO A 101 -15.81 -12.14 -23.52
C PRO A 101 -14.30 -12.30 -23.27
N VAL A 102 -13.54 -12.58 -24.33
CA VAL A 102 -12.10 -12.78 -24.22
C VAL A 102 -11.42 -11.45 -23.86
N GLY A 103 -10.64 -11.46 -22.79
CA GLY A 103 -9.80 -10.33 -22.39
C GLY A 103 -8.56 -10.23 -23.29
N THR A 104 -8.35 -9.06 -23.88
CA THR A 104 -7.25 -8.81 -24.84
C THR A 104 -6.39 -7.61 -24.43
N MET A 105 -6.93 -6.71 -23.59
CA MET A 105 -6.27 -5.45 -23.22
C MET A 105 -5.75 -5.51 -21.78
N GLN A 106 -4.50 -5.12 -21.60
CA GLN A 106 -3.94 -4.95 -20.28
C GLN A 106 -4.46 -3.66 -19.64
N ARG A 107 -4.81 -3.71 -18.37
CA ARG A 107 -5.20 -2.53 -17.60
C ARG A 107 -3.99 -1.61 -17.43
N THR A 108 -4.13 -0.38 -17.90
CA THR A 108 -3.07 0.66 -17.82
C THR A 108 -3.36 1.70 -16.76
N THR A 109 -4.61 1.88 -16.39
CA THR A 109 -5.04 2.83 -15.36
C THR A 109 -6.02 2.18 -14.40
N VAL A 110 -6.04 2.65 -13.16
CA VAL A 110 -6.98 2.19 -12.12
C VAL A 110 -7.23 3.31 -11.11
N SER A 111 -8.38 3.25 -10.47
CA SER A 111 -8.75 4.12 -9.35
C SER A 111 -9.11 3.31 -8.09
N ASN A 112 -9.02 3.94 -6.92
CA ASN A 112 -9.39 3.29 -5.66
C ASN A 112 -10.85 2.81 -5.65
N ILE A 113 -11.74 3.56 -6.31
CA ILE A 113 -13.16 3.23 -6.36
C ILE A 113 -13.44 2.01 -7.26
N GLU A 114 -12.67 1.81 -8.33
CA GLU A 114 -12.78 0.60 -9.16
C GLU A 114 -12.38 -0.63 -8.35
N ILE A 115 -11.22 -0.59 -7.67
CA ILE A 115 -10.76 -1.69 -6.81
C ILE A 115 -11.81 -1.98 -5.74
N TRP A 116 -12.36 -0.93 -5.11
CA TRP A 116 -13.38 -1.07 -4.09
C TRP A 116 -14.66 -1.75 -4.58
N CYS A 117 -15.17 -1.32 -5.73
CA CYS A 117 -16.43 -1.79 -6.27
C CYS A 117 -16.30 -3.09 -7.05
N GLU A 118 -15.27 -3.21 -7.89
CA GLU A 118 -15.14 -4.31 -8.83
C GLU A 118 -14.36 -5.49 -8.25
N CYS A 119 -13.23 -5.22 -7.56
CA CYS A 119 -12.41 -6.26 -6.95
C CYS A 119 -12.98 -6.73 -5.60
N PHE A 120 -13.33 -5.79 -4.71
CA PHE A 120 -13.87 -6.15 -3.39
C PHE A 120 -15.39 -6.31 -3.36
N GLY A 121 -16.08 -6.06 -4.46
CA GLY A 121 -17.53 -6.22 -4.56
C GLY A 121 -18.37 -5.27 -3.71
N LYS A 122 -17.76 -4.22 -3.13
CA LYS A 122 -18.41 -3.34 -2.15
C LYS A 122 -19.16 -2.19 -2.80
N GLU A 123 -20.07 -1.59 -2.03
CA GLU A 123 -20.85 -0.45 -2.47
C GLU A 123 -20.03 0.84 -2.48
N ARG A 124 -20.16 1.65 -3.54
CA ARG A 124 -19.43 2.91 -3.74
C ARG A 124 -19.54 3.85 -2.54
N GLN A 125 -20.73 3.99 -1.97
CA GLN A 125 -21.00 4.89 -0.85
C GLN A 125 -20.28 4.52 0.44
N ASN A 126 -19.84 3.26 0.57
CA ASN A 126 -19.18 2.74 1.75
C ASN A 126 -17.66 2.94 1.73
N LEU A 127 -17.10 3.49 0.64
CA LEU A 127 -15.66 3.77 0.54
C LEU A 127 -15.27 4.93 1.44
N LYS A 128 -14.54 4.62 2.50
CA LYS A 128 -13.99 5.60 3.44
C LYS A 128 -12.58 6.04 3.01
N ARG A 129 -12.15 7.19 3.54
CA ARG A 129 -10.80 7.70 3.30
C ARG A 129 -9.71 6.72 3.76
N THR A 130 -9.94 6.05 4.89
CA THR A 130 -9.04 5.00 5.41
C THR A 130 -8.88 3.82 4.47
N ASP A 131 -9.97 3.39 3.80
CA ASP A 131 -9.92 2.31 2.82
C ASP A 131 -9.15 2.72 1.57
N SER A 132 -9.33 3.96 1.11
CA SER A 132 -8.55 4.52 0.02
C SER A 132 -7.05 4.51 0.32
N TYR A 133 -6.62 4.87 1.54
CA TYR A 133 -5.21 4.80 1.93
C TYR A 133 -4.69 3.35 1.97
N LYS A 134 -5.50 2.40 2.42
CA LYS A 134 -5.12 0.98 2.40
C LYS A 134 -4.92 0.47 0.97
N ILE A 135 -5.84 0.79 0.06
CA ILE A 135 -5.73 0.44 -1.36
C ILE A 135 -4.49 1.10 -1.99
N GLU A 136 -4.24 2.39 -1.73
CA GLU A 136 -3.02 3.07 -2.18
C GLU A 136 -1.76 2.38 -1.65
N GLY A 137 -1.77 1.94 -0.39
CA GLY A 137 -0.68 1.17 0.22
C GLY A 137 -0.43 -0.17 -0.51
N ILE A 138 -1.48 -0.89 -0.89
CA ILE A 138 -1.37 -2.12 -1.68
C ILE A 138 -0.75 -1.82 -3.05
N LEU A 139 -1.28 -0.84 -3.78
CA LEU A 139 -0.76 -0.45 -5.10
C LEU A 139 0.72 -0.06 -5.06
N HIS A 140 1.12 0.62 -3.99
CA HIS A 140 2.53 1.01 -3.80
C HIS A 140 3.43 -0.21 -3.52
N ARG A 141 2.97 -1.21 -2.76
CA ARG A 141 3.74 -2.44 -2.50
C ARG A 141 3.88 -3.31 -3.75
N ILE A 142 2.85 -3.40 -4.58
CA ILE A 142 2.91 -4.09 -5.88
C ILE A 142 4.01 -3.47 -6.77
N GLY A 143 4.32 -2.18 -6.59
CA GLY A 143 5.51 -1.52 -7.16
C GLY A 143 5.44 -1.12 -8.63
N CYS A 144 4.45 -1.59 -9.39
CA CYS A 144 4.25 -1.23 -10.80
C CYS A 144 3.12 -0.21 -11.02
N TRP A 145 2.58 0.38 -9.96
CA TRP A 145 1.51 1.37 -10.02
C TRP A 145 1.91 2.66 -9.33
N GLU A 146 1.92 3.74 -10.07
CA GLU A 146 2.25 5.07 -9.54
C GLU A 146 1.09 6.04 -9.72
N ARG A 147 0.97 7.01 -8.82
CA ARG A 147 -0.05 8.05 -8.91
C ARG A 147 0.22 8.90 -10.15
N MET A 148 -0.82 9.14 -10.95
CA MET A 148 -0.72 10.01 -12.12
C MET A 148 -0.33 11.44 -11.72
N THR A 149 0.72 11.95 -12.36
CA THR A 149 1.21 13.34 -12.19
C THR A 149 1.02 14.18 -13.44
N ALA A 150 0.63 13.57 -14.56
CA ALA A 150 0.48 14.25 -15.85
C ALA A 150 -0.63 15.33 -15.88
N THR A 151 -1.58 15.27 -14.94
CA THR A 151 -2.63 16.29 -14.81
C THR A 151 -2.48 17.05 -13.50
N LYS A 152 -2.81 18.36 -13.50
CA LYS A 152 -2.77 19.22 -12.29
C LYS A 152 -3.46 18.59 -11.06
N THR A 153 -4.49 17.80 -11.27
CA THR A 153 -5.30 17.17 -10.21
C THR A 153 -4.99 15.70 -9.96
N GLY A 154 -4.19 15.04 -10.84
CA GLY A 154 -3.95 13.59 -10.81
C GLY A 154 -5.22 12.76 -11.00
N LYS A 155 -6.24 13.33 -11.68
CA LYS A 155 -7.53 12.67 -11.92
C LYS A 155 -7.77 12.47 -13.40
N THR A 156 -8.39 11.32 -13.74
CA THR A 156 -8.97 11.05 -15.05
C THR A 156 -10.43 10.66 -14.91
N HIS A 157 -11.15 10.70 -15.99
CA HIS A 157 -12.56 10.30 -16.04
C HIS A 157 -12.67 8.80 -16.26
N PHE A 158 -13.40 8.13 -15.37
CA PHE A 158 -13.75 6.72 -15.48
C PHE A 158 -15.25 6.59 -15.84
N PRO A 159 -15.63 5.81 -16.86
CA PRO A 159 -17.01 5.79 -17.37
C PRO A 159 -18.08 5.60 -16.30
N LEU A 160 -17.89 4.68 -15.35
CA LEU A 160 -18.86 4.40 -14.29
C LEU A 160 -18.73 5.29 -13.05
N TYR A 161 -17.55 5.91 -12.83
CA TYR A 161 -17.22 6.53 -11.56
C TYR A 161 -16.95 8.03 -11.65
N GLY A 162 -16.91 8.60 -12.87
CA GLY A 162 -16.57 9.99 -13.10
C GLY A 162 -15.10 10.33 -12.81
N PRO A 163 -14.77 11.59 -12.50
CA PRO A 163 -13.40 12.02 -12.24
C PRO A 163 -12.83 11.41 -10.95
N GLN A 164 -11.82 10.54 -11.05
CA GLN A 164 -11.19 9.86 -9.92
C GLN A 164 -9.68 10.08 -9.92
N LYS A 165 -9.06 10.02 -8.72
CA LYS A 165 -7.60 9.91 -8.60
C LYS A 165 -7.15 8.64 -9.29
N THR A 166 -6.15 8.78 -10.16
CA THR A 166 -5.72 7.72 -11.08
C THR A 166 -4.34 7.22 -10.73
N PHE A 167 -4.18 5.93 -10.78
CA PHE A 167 -2.90 5.24 -10.77
C PHE A 167 -2.64 4.69 -12.18
N VAL A 168 -1.40 4.79 -12.62
CA VAL A 168 -0.94 4.37 -13.95
C VAL A 168 0.03 3.21 -13.77
N ARG A 169 -0.09 2.19 -14.62
CA ARG A 169 0.84 1.08 -14.66
C ARG A 169 2.13 1.52 -15.34
N HIS A 170 3.25 1.25 -14.69
CA HIS A 170 4.59 1.40 -15.24
C HIS A 170 5.21 0.01 -15.44
N SER A 171 6.12 -0.10 -16.40
CA SER A 171 6.95 -1.30 -16.51
C SER A 171 7.78 -1.44 -15.22
N PRO A 172 7.95 -2.66 -14.68
CA PRO A 172 8.76 -2.85 -13.50
C PRO A 172 10.16 -2.27 -13.75
N LYS A 173 10.62 -1.45 -12.82
CA LYS A 173 12.00 -0.94 -12.84
C LYS A 173 12.92 -2.15 -12.64
N THR A 174 13.63 -2.48 -13.71
CA THR A 174 14.69 -3.51 -13.73
C THR A 174 15.81 -3.12 -12.78
#